data_d274a1a2054850149e7ca0bfae6126bc
#
_entry.id   d274a1a2054850149e7ca0bfae6126bc
#
_cell.length_a   1.000
_cell.length_b   1.000
_cell.length_c   1.000
_cell.angle_alpha   90.00
_cell.angle_beta   90.00
_cell.angle_gamma   90.00
#
_symmetry.space_group_name_H-M   'P 1'
#
loop_
_entity.id
_entity.type
_entity.pdbx_description
1 polymer ?
#
loop_
_entity_poly.entity_id
_entity_poly.type
_entity_poly.pdbx_seq_one_letter_code
_entity_poly.pdbx_strand_id
1 'polypeptide(L)'
;DGSVATGMTKIGKKTYFFTSAGKKRTGWVTYQKKAYYFSKKGVLQKNKWVGSRYVNSEGTVAHGWTKIGKYTYYFNSKGYKVTGWVNENGNRYFLNKLGQLQKKRWLWSKKYYASASGAVLKGLNAIGGNLYYFNTTNGAIVKNRLQAVGNDTYYLQKNGTAAKNKWVTISSKQYYFQTDGKMAKGTWVGQYYVDANGVKTSQTKTVGWKTTNGQKYYFDANGNMTTGFATISGNRYFFNSSGVMLTGLQEIAGIKYYFYPEGNMAVSTTIVVGTKQYTVNESGIVTAEENLKINGATTGAQIVNFALKYVGNPYVYGGTSLTNG
;
A
#
# COMPACT_ATOMS: atom_id res chain seq x y z
N ASP A 1 -4.84 66.79 -40.49
CA ASP A 1 -5.77 67.83 -40.05
C ASP A 1 -5.17 68.80 -39.02
N GLY A 2 -3.87 68.66 -38.64
CA GLY A 2 -3.19 69.51 -37.67
C GLY A 2 -3.65 69.42 -36.23
N SER A 3 -4.51 68.44 -35.89
CA SER A 3 -5.01 68.27 -34.52
C SER A 3 -3.89 67.72 -33.61
N VAL A 4 -3.84 68.17 -32.34
CA VAL A 4 -2.87 67.72 -31.37
C VAL A 4 -3.26 66.30 -30.87
N ALA A 5 -2.38 65.35 -31.02
CA ALA A 5 -2.56 63.98 -30.50
C ALA A 5 -2.70 63.97 -28.97
N THR A 6 -3.74 63.32 -28.45
CA THR A 6 -4.00 63.17 -27.01
C THR A 6 -4.32 61.72 -26.68
N GLY A 7 -4.14 61.32 -25.42
CA GLY A 7 -4.42 59.95 -24.96
C GLY A 7 -3.55 58.88 -25.61
N MET A 8 -4.06 57.69 -25.72
CA MET A 8 -3.38 56.54 -26.36
C MET A 8 -3.44 56.66 -27.88
N THR A 9 -2.31 57.00 -28.48
CA THR A 9 -2.23 57.28 -29.95
C THR A 9 -1.27 56.29 -30.61
N LYS A 10 -1.71 55.62 -31.68
CA LYS A 10 -0.90 54.73 -32.52
C LYS A 10 -0.24 55.54 -33.63
N ILE A 11 1.08 55.54 -33.71
CA ILE A 11 1.88 56.17 -34.76
C ILE A 11 2.72 55.07 -35.40
N GLY A 12 2.40 54.73 -36.65
CA GLY A 12 2.93 53.56 -37.33
C GLY A 12 2.64 52.28 -36.57
N LYS A 13 3.65 51.47 -36.27
CA LYS A 13 3.54 50.20 -35.50
C LYS A 13 3.65 50.39 -33.98
N LYS A 14 3.81 51.62 -33.48
CA LYS A 14 4.07 51.95 -32.09
C LYS A 14 2.90 52.71 -31.45
N THR A 15 2.68 52.47 -30.15
CA THR A 15 1.65 53.21 -29.39
C THR A 15 2.33 54.11 -28.39
N TYR A 16 1.90 55.35 -28.30
CA TYR A 16 2.34 56.42 -27.43
C TYR A 16 1.19 56.92 -26.58
N PHE A 17 1.52 57.64 -25.51
CA PHE A 17 0.54 58.37 -24.72
C PHE A 17 0.89 59.86 -24.72
N PHE A 18 -0.09 60.69 -24.99
CA PHE A 18 0.02 62.16 -24.96
C PHE A 18 -0.94 62.73 -23.91
N THR A 19 -0.50 63.76 -23.19
CA THR A 19 -1.34 64.52 -22.27
C THR A 19 -2.42 65.30 -23.06
N SER A 20 -3.37 65.91 -22.37
CA SER A 20 -4.35 66.81 -23.01
C SER A 20 -3.71 68.01 -23.72
N ALA A 21 -2.51 68.43 -23.28
CA ALA A 21 -1.72 69.43 -23.94
C ALA A 21 -0.77 68.86 -25.01
N GLY A 22 -0.98 67.64 -25.52
CA GLY A 22 -0.13 67.01 -26.55
C GLY A 22 1.28 66.60 -26.15
N LYS A 23 1.63 66.65 -24.85
CA LYS A 23 2.96 66.29 -24.38
C LYS A 23 3.10 64.77 -24.24
N LYS A 24 4.10 64.18 -24.91
CA LYS A 24 4.39 62.74 -24.82
C LYS A 24 4.83 62.32 -23.41
N ARG A 25 4.26 61.23 -22.89
CA ARG A 25 4.58 60.66 -21.57
C ARG A 25 5.45 59.44 -21.69
N THR A 26 6.30 59.25 -20.67
CA THR A 26 7.17 58.07 -20.42
C THR A 26 6.94 57.51 -19.04
N GLY A 27 7.38 56.29 -18.77
CA GLY A 27 7.18 55.64 -17.48
C GLY A 27 5.74 55.13 -17.27
N TRP A 28 5.31 55.10 -16.02
CA TRP A 28 3.97 54.63 -15.68
C TRP A 28 2.89 55.70 -15.98
N VAL A 29 1.84 55.27 -16.65
CA VAL A 29 0.69 56.12 -16.96
C VAL A 29 -0.57 55.38 -16.60
N THR A 30 -1.48 55.99 -15.84
CA THR A 30 -2.84 55.47 -15.62
C THR A 30 -3.79 56.12 -16.64
N TYR A 31 -4.46 55.28 -17.42
CA TYR A 31 -5.44 55.71 -18.39
C TYR A 31 -6.65 54.78 -18.36
N GLN A 32 -7.86 55.33 -18.31
CA GLN A 32 -9.13 54.56 -18.21
C GLN A 32 -9.07 53.50 -17.10
N LYS A 33 -8.61 53.88 -15.91
CA LYS A 33 -8.42 53.01 -14.71
C LYS A 33 -7.43 51.86 -14.87
N LYS A 34 -6.66 51.80 -15.97
CA LYS A 34 -5.61 50.80 -16.22
C LYS A 34 -4.22 51.45 -16.19
N ALA A 35 -3.23 50.75 -15.65
CA ALA A 35 -1.84 51.19 -15.60
C ALA A 35 -1.06 50.61 -16.82
N TYR A 36 -0.33 51.50 -17.49
CA TYR A 36 0.51 51.18 -18.66
C TYR A 36 1.94 51.67 -18.41
N TYR A 37 2.91 51.05 -19.10
CA TYR A 37 4.27 51.52 -19.04
C TYR A 37 4.83 51.88 -20.42
N PHE A 38 5.37 53.07 -20.51
CA PHE A 38 6.02 53.58 -21.71
C PHE A 38 7.53 53.69 -21.51
N SER A 39 8.32 53.21 -22.48
CA SER A 39 9.79 53.26 -22.45
C SER A 39 10.30 54.72 -22.38
N LYS A 40 11.60 54.89 -22.18
CA LYS A 40 12.22 56.23 -22.28
C LYS A 40 11.98 56.91 -23.61
N LYS A 41 11.75 56.16 -24.72
CA LYS A 41 11.33 56.68 -26.03
C LYS A 41 9.83 56.98 -26.15
N GLY A 42 9.06 56.76 -25.10
CA GLY A 42 7.60 56.94 -25.05
C GLY A 42 6.80 55.81 -25.67
N VAL A 43 7.39 54.67 -26.01
CA VAL A 43 6.70 53.53 -26.66
C VAL A 43 6.07 52.64 -25.63
N LEU A 44 4.80 52.29 -25.79
CA LEU A 44 4.08 51.34 -24.96
C LEU A 44 4.85 50.02 -24.89
N GLN A 45 5.11 49.54 -23.69
CA GLN A 45 5.72 48.23 -23.45
C GLN A 45 4.64 47.15 -23.30
N LYS A 46 4.90 45.98 -23.86
CA LYS A 46 4.04 44.78 -23.79
C LYS A 46 4.86 43.55 -23.49
N ASN A 47 4.23 42.54 -22.86
CA ASN A 47 4.87 41.26 -22.51
C ASN A 47 6.24 41.42 -21.83
N LYS A 48 6.35 42.36 -20.88
CA LYS A 48 7.63 42.75 -20.32
C LYS A 48 7.58 42.99 -18.81
N TRP A 49 8.64 42.59 -18.13
CA TRP A 49 8.91 42.96 -16.76
C TRP A 49 9.40 44.39 -16.64
N VAL A 50 8.82 45.13 -15.71
CA VAL A 50 9.22 46.47 -15.33
C VAL A 50 9.37 46.49 -13.80
N GLY A 51 10.60 46.27 -13.33
CA GLY A 51 10.84 46.02 -11.91
C GLY A 51 10.08 44.79 -11.43
N SER A 52 9.29 44.97 -10.37
CA SER A 52 8.43 43.90 -9.81
C SER A 52 7.01 43.83 -10.41
N ARG A 53 6.72 44.54 -11.49
CA ARG A 53 5.46 44.52 -12.23
C ARG A 53 5.64 43.88 -13.61
N TYR A 54 4.59 43.35 -14.15
CA TYR A 54 4.58 42.80 -15.51
C TYR A 54 3.49 43.48 -16.34
N VAL A 55 3.83 43.94 -17.51
CA VAL A 55 2.87 44.43 -18.51
C VAL A 55 2.56 43.31 -19.50
N ASN A 56 1.28 43.01 -19.68
CA ASN A 56 0.79 41.90 -20.48
C ASN A 56 0.81 42.23 -21.99
N SER A 57 0.19 41.37 -22.82
CA SER A 57 0.09 41.55 -24.28
C SER A 57 -0.70 42.80 -24.70
N GLU A 58 -1.58 43.27 -23.85
CA GLU A 58 -2.36 44.51 -24.08
C GLU A 58 -1.56 45.75 -23.65
N GLY A 59 -0.45 45.58 -22.90
CA GLY A 59 0.35 46.63 -22.30
C GLY A 59 -0.14 47.09 -20.93
N THR A 60 -1.15 46.42 -20.36
CA THR A 60 -1.65 46.70 -19.01
C THR A 60 -0.90 45.95 -17.96
N VAL A 61 -0.84 46.47 -16.74
CA VAL A 61 -0.23 45.78 -15.57
C VAL A 61 -1.03 44.54 -15.25
N ALA A 62 -0.30 43.44 -15.02
CA ALA A 62 -0.86 42.16 -14.57
C ALA A 62 -1.37 42.24 -13.13
N HIS A 63 -2.47 41.58 -12.83
CA HIS A 63 -3.08 41.40 -11.52
C HIS A 63 -3.47 39.93 -11.31
N GLY A 64 -3.49 39.45 -10.07
CA GLY A 64 -3.85 38.08 -9.73
C GLY A 64 -2.91 37.05 -10.37
N TRP A 65 -3.43 35.84 -10.60
CA TRP A 65 -2.66 34.74 -11.19
C TRP A 65 -2.38 35.00 -12.67
N THR A 66 -1.11 35.04 -13.03
CA THR A 66 -0.66 35.28 -14.40
C THR A 66 0.40 34.28 -14.82
N LYS A 67 0.18 33.58 -15.93
CA LYS A 67 1.17 32.71 -16.55
C LYS A 67 2.10 33.51 -17.44
N ILE A 68 3.40 33.44 -17.17
CA ILE A 68 4.43 34.13 -17.95
C ILE A 68 5.50 33.09 -18.34
N GLY A 69 5.59 32.77 -19.60
CA GLY A 69 6.38 31.64 -20.11
C GLY A 69 5.92 30.33 -19.46
N LYS A 70 6.86 29.56 -18.88
CA LYS A 70 6.58 28.28 -18.20
C LYS A 70 6.16 28.42 -16.74
N TYR A 71 6.20 29.62 -16.16
CA TYR A 71 5.95 29.85 -14.74
C TYR A 71 4.64 30.59 -14.52
N THR A 72 4.04 30.40 -13.34
CA THR A 72 2.85 31.14 -12.87
C THR A 72 3.30 32.05 -11.74
N TYR A 73 2.83 33.29 -11.77
CA TYR A 73 3.09 34.35 -10.78
C TYR A 73 1.77 34.85 -10.21
N TYR A 74 1.83 35.50 -9.07
CA TYR A 74 0.70 36.21 -8.51
C TYR A 74 1.06 37.68 -8.30
N PHE A 75 0.19 38.56 -8.76
CA PHE A 75 0.32 40.00 -8.62
C PHE A 75 -0.77 40.53 -7.70
N ASN A 76 -0.42 41.36 -6.71
CA ASN A 76 -1.38 41.98 -5.81
C ASN A 76 -2.27 43.02 -6.55
N SER A 77 -3.23 43.63 -5.83
CA SER A 77 -4.14 44.63 -6.37
C SER A 77 -3.42 45.87 -6.91
N LYS A 78 -2.20 46.15 -6.46
CA LYS A 78 -1.34 47.24 -6.97
C LYS A 78 -0.45 46.81 -8.16
N GLY A 79 -0.59 45.56 -8.64
CA GLY A 79 0.18 44.99 -9.74
C GLY A 79 1.61 44.56 -9.39
N TYR A 80 1.97 44.50 -8.13
CA TYR A 80 3.32 44.03 -7.71
C TYR A 80 3.36 42.53 -7.57
N LYS A 81 4.41 41.90 -8.08
CA LYS A 81 4.70 40.48 -7.93
C LYS A 81 4.82 40.12 -6.45
N VAL A 82 4.12 39.09 -6.04
CA VAL A 82 4.14 38.55 -4.66
C VAL A 82 5.12 37.39 -4.58
N THR A 83 5.75 37.21 -3.41
CA THR A 83 6.56 36.07 -3.01
C THR A 83 6.08 35.51 -1.69
N GLY A 84 6.41 34.25 -1.37
CA GLY A 84 5.95 33.64 -0.13
C GLY A 84 4.51 33.08 -0.24
N TRP A 85 3.77 33.17 0.87
CA TRP A 85 2.43 32.61 0.94
C TRP A 85 1.35 33.54 0.37
N VAL A 86 0.43 32.95 -0.40
CA VAL A 86 -0.77 33.59 -0.91
C VAL A 86 -1.98 32.75 -0.53
N ASN A 87 -3.00 33.40 0.02
CA ASN A 87 -4.32 32.80 0.26
C ASN A 87 -5.29 33.39 -0.79
N GLU A 88 -5.93 32.51 -1.54
CA GLU A 88 -6.85 32.90 -2.62
C GLU A 88 -7.95 31.87 -2.76
N ASN A 89 -9.20 32.29 -2.75
CA ASN A 89 -10.38 31.45 -2.89
C ASN A 89 -10.37 30.21 -1.96
N GLY A 90 -10.03 30.39 -0.66
CA GLY A 90 -9.98 29.33 0.34
C GLY A 90 -8.79 28.37 0.23
N ASN A 91 -7.95 28.55 -0.76
CA ASN A 91 -6.74 27.79 -0.98
C ASN A 91 -5.48 28.57 -0.56
N ARG A 92 -4.45 27.85 -0.21
CA ARG A 92 -3.14 28.40 0.15
C ARG A 92 -2.10 27.97 -0.88
N TYR A 93 -1.27 28.91 -1.31
CA TYR A 93 -0.25 28.72 -2.34
C TYR A 93 1.09 29.25 -1.84
N PHE A 94 2.19 28.72 -2.41
CA PHE A 94 3.51 29.20 -2.09
C PHE A 94 4.29 29.59 -3.36
N LEU A 95 4.81 30.81 -3.37
CA LEU A 95 5.68 31.34 -4.41
C LEU A 95 7.11 31.45 -3.87
N ASN A 96 8.08 30.99 -4.65
CA ASN A 96 9.50 31.07 -4.27
C ASN A 96 10.01 32.53 -4.27
N LYS A 97 11.29 32.72 -3.94
CA LYS A 97 11.93 34.06 -3.94
C LYS A 97 11.87 34.78 -5.28
N LEU A 98 11.72 34.04 -6.39
CA LEU A 98 11.52 34.60 -7.73
C LEU A 98 10.05 34.93 -8.04
N GLY A 99 9.13 34.64 -7.14
CA GLY A 99 7.69 34.79 -7.30
C GLY A 99 7.03 33.66 -8.10
N GLN A 100 7.71 32.55 -8.35
CA GLN A 100 7.19 31.43 -9.13
C GLN A 100 6.39 30.48 -8.25
N LEU A 101 5.15 30.15 -8.67
CA LEU A 101 4.28 29.20 -7.98
C LEU A 101 4.93 27.83 -7.89
N GLN A 102 4.99 27.29 -6.70
CA GLN A 102 5.49 25.94 -6.44
C GLN A 102 4.38 24.91 -6.64
N LYS A 103 4.67 23.83 -7.37
CA LYS A 103 3.73 22.76 -7.74
C LYS A 103 4.36 21.38 -7.58
N LYS A 104 3.55 20.34 -7.29
CA LYS A 104 3.95 18.92 -7.18
C LYS A 104 5.20 18.71 -6.31
N ARG A 105 5.29 19.40 -5.15
CA ARG A 105 6.48 19.31 -4.30
C ARG A 105 6.21 19.57 -2.84
N TRP A 106 7.08 19.01 -2.00
CA TRP A 106 7.13 19.34 -0.58
C TRP A 106 7.67 20.76 -0.36
N LEU A 107 7.09 21.41 0.65
CA LEU A 107 7.44 22.76 1.08
C LEU A 107 7.83 22.76 2.56
N TRP A 108 8.73 23.67 2.98
CA TRP A 108 9.09 23.92 4.37
C TRP A 108 9.47 22.64 5.14
N SER A 109 10.57 22.00 4.75
CA SER A 109 11.08 20.77 5.39
C SER A 109 10.01 19.67 5.49
N LYS A 110 9.24 19.49 4.41
CA LYS A 110 8.12 18.52 4.30
C LYS A 110 6.95 18.80 5.26
N LYS A 111 6.72 20.07 5.65
CA LYS A 111 5.55 20.45 6.45
C LYS A 111 4.27 20.57 5.61
N TYR A 112 4.38 20.95 4.34
CA TYR A 112 3.27 21.11 3.40
C TYR A 112 3.58 20.43 2.08
N TYR A 113 2.55 20.14 1.29
CA TYR A 113 2.72 19.67 -0.09
C TYR A 113 1.87 20.50 -1.04
N ALA A 114 2.51 21.04 -2.08
CA ALA A 114 1.83 21.75 -3.16
C ALA A 114 1.35 20.74 -4.22
N SER A 115 0.07 20.74 -4.53
CA SER A 115 -0.57 19.91 -5.55
C SER A 115 -0.11 20.25 -6.98
N ALA A 116 -0.67 19.60 -7.97
CA ALA A 116 -0.45 19.91 -9.39
C ALA A 116 -0.96 21.33 -9.75
N SER A 117 -2.02 21.81 -9.12
CA SER A 117 -2.51 23.19 -9.27
C SER A 117 -1.62 24.21 -8.54
N GLY A 118 -0.82 23.77 -7.56
CA GLY A 118 -0.06 24.60 -6.65
C GLY A 118 -0.75 24.86 -5.31
N ALA A 119 -2.02 24.49 -5.16
CA ALA A 119 -2.71 24.58 -3.88
C ALA A 119 -2.09 23.62 -2.87
N VAL A 120 -1.96 24.04 -1.62
CA VAL A 120 -1.53 23.17 -0.52
C VAL A 120 -2.58 22.11 -0.26
N LEU A 121 -2.16 20.84 -0.18
CA LEU A 121 -3.05 19.73 0.09
C LEU A 121 -3.67 19.81 1.49
N LYS A 122 -4.91 19.32 1.59
CA LYS A 122 -5.69 19.17 2.82
C LYS A 122 -6.32 17.77 2.85
N GLY A 123 -6.54 17.21 4.05
CA GLY A 123 -7.13 15.89 4.22
C GLY A 123 -6.19 14.75 3.82
N LEU A 124 -6.77 13.58 3.51
CA LEU A 124 -6.03 12.37 3.13
C LEU A 124 -5.63 12.42 1.66
N ASN A 125 -4.35 12.23 1.38
CA ASN A 125 -3.80 12.27 0.02
C ASN A 125 -2.69 11.24 -0.19
N ALA A 126 -2.64 10.66 -1.39
CA ALA A 126 -1.56 9.78 -1.83
C ALA A 126 -0.46 10.59 -2.55
N ILE A 127 0.79 10.40 -2.12
CA ILE A 127 1.96 11.03 -2.72
C ILE A 127 3.06 9.98 -2.83
N GLY A 128 3.49 9.66 -4.05
CA GLY A 128 4.54 8.66 -4.28
C GLY A 128 4.23 7.28 -3.68
N GLY A 129 2.98 6.80 -3.81
CA GLY A 129 2.53 5.51 -3.28
C GLY A 129 2.22 5.49 -1.78
N ASN A 130 2.59 6.52 -1.03
CA ASN A 130 2.31 6.64 0.40
C ASN A 130 1.09 7.52 0.68
N LEU A 131 0.33 7.19 1.72
CA LEU A 131 -0.76 8.03 2.21
C LEU A 131 -0.24 9.00 3.26
N TYR A 132 -0.72 10.24 3.19
CA TYR A 132 -0.45 11.32 4.14
C TYR A 132 -1.76 12.02 4.49
N TYR A 133 -1.85 12.52 5.70
CA TYR A 133 -2.96 13.38 6.09
C TYR A 133 -2.46 14.79 6.39
N PHE A 134 -3.11 15.76 5.78
CA PHE A 134 -2.85 17.18 5.98
C PHE A 134 -4.01 17.82 6.74
N ASN A 135 -3.71 18.61 7.74
CA ASN A 135 -4.72 19.32 8.50
C ASN A 135 -5.64 20.12 7.57
N THR A 136 -6.94 19.97 7.72
CA THR A 136 -7.94 20.55 6.81
C THR A 136 -8.02 22.08 6.90
N THR A 137 -7.60 22.68 8.02
CA THR A 137 -7.58 24.13 8.21
C THR A 137 -6.33 24.75 7.59
N ASN A 138 -5.14 24.30 8.00
CA ASN A 138 -3.88 24.98 7.67
C ASN A 138 -3.00 24.24 6.66
N GLY A 139 -3.35 22.99 6.25
CA GLY A 139 -2.61 22.18 5.30
C GLY A 139 -1.29 21.58 5.82
N ALA A 140 -1.01 21.66 7.12
CA ALA A 140 0.18 21.07 7.70
C ALA A 140 0.05 19.55 7.79
N ILE A 141 1.15 18.83 7.51
CA ILE A 141 1.20 17.37 7.64
C ILE A 141 0.92 16.95 9.10
N VAL A 142 0.07 15.95 9.27
CA VAL A 142 -0.21 15.32 10.57
C VAL A 142 0.72 14.12 10.74
N LYS A 143 1.26 13.94 11.96
CA LYS A 143 2.24 12.88 12.28
C LYS A 143 2.00 12.28 13.65
N ASN A 144 2.48 11.06 13.85
CA ASN A 144 2.58 10.37 15.13
C ASN A 144 1.27 10.33 15.92
N ARG A 145 0.14 10.03 15.24
CA ARG A 145 -1.17 9.94 15.86
C ARG A 145 -2.17 9.15 15.02
N LEU A 146 -3.23 8.70 15.66
CA LEU A 146 -4.44 8.24 14.99
C LEU A 146 -5.18 9.43 14.39
N GLN A 147 -5.73 9.25 13.20
CA GLN A 147 -6.53 10.23 12.48
C GLN A 147 -7.77 9.58 11.88
N ALA A 148 -8.94 10.03 12.34
CA ALA A 148 -10.21 9.65 11.74
C ALA A 148 -10.43 10.41 10.41
N VAL A 149 -10.93 9.70 9.40
CA VAL A 149 -11.31 10.25 8.11
C VAL A 149 -12.61 9.54 7.68
N GLY A 150 -13.74 10.19 7.82
CA GLY A 150 -15.04 9.54 7.72
C GLY A 150 -15.17 8.45 8.79
N ASN A 151 -15.58 7.26 8.38
CA ASN A 151 -15.71 6.08 9.27
C ASN A 151 -14.38 5.33 9.49
N ASP A 152 -13.35 5.67 8.73
CA ASP A 152 -12.06 5.00 8.78
C ASP A 152 -11.08 5.70 9.74
N THR A 153 -10.12 4.94 10.26
CA THR A 153 -9.06 5.45 11.13
C THR A 153 -7.70 5.06 10.56
N TYR A 154 -6.77 5.98 10.52
CA TYR A 154 -5.40 5.80 10.04
C TYR A 154 -4.41 6.12 11.15
N TYR A 155 -3.26 5.47 11.17
CA TYR A 155 -2.15 5.88 12.01
C TYR A 155 -1.07 6.59 11.18
N LEU A 156 -0.89 7.88 11.44
CA LEU A 156 0.14 8.70 10.80
C LEU A 156 1.44 8.52 11.59
N GLN A 157 2.41 7.87 10.99
CA GLN A 157 3.70 7.56 11.59
C GLN A 157 4.54 8.83 11.84
N LYS A 158 5.68 8.72 12.54
CA LYS A 158 6.60 9.83 12.82
C LYS A 158 7.09 10.56 11.55
N ASN A 159 7.24 9.84 10.43
CA ASN A 159 7.60 10.42 9.13
C ASN A 159 6.41 11.04 8.38
N GLY A 160 5.19 10.89 8.90
CA GLY A 160 3.93 11.39 8.33
C GLY A 160 3.21 10.43 7.39
N THR A 161 3.79 9.29 7.03
CA THR A 161 3.09 8.28 6.21
C THR A 161 2.08 7.51 7.04
N ALA A 162 0.95 7.12 6.46
CA ALA A 162 0.04 6.18 7.10
C ALA A 162 0.70 4.80 7.22
N ALA A 163 0.51 4.13 8.35
CA ALA A 163 0.88 2.72 8.52
C ALA A 163 0.05 1.85 7.57
N LYS A 164 0.69 0.84 6.96
CA LYS A 164 0.05 -0.12 6.06
C LYS A 164 0.56 -1.53 6.34
N ASN A 165 -0.33 -2.50 6.23
CA ASN A 165 -0.05 -3.93 6.33
C ASN A 165 0.82 -4.29 7.55
N LYS A 166 0.49 -3.75 8.73
CA LYS A 166 1.28 -4.00 9.95
C LYS A 166 0.55 -3.71 11.25
N TRP A 167 1.02 -4.35 12.30
CA TRP A 167 0.67 -4.03 13.68
C TRP A 167 1.43 -2.79 14.16
N VAL A 168 0.75 -1.96 14.94
CA VAL A 168 1.31 -0.76 15.58
C VAL A 168 0.87 -0.74 17.04
N THR A 169 1.84 -0.53 17.95
CA THR A 169 1.54 -0.32 19.37
C THR A 169 1.39 1.17 19.66
N ILE A 170 0.26 1.56 20.23
CA ILE A 170 -0.06 2.93 20.62
C ILE A 170 -0.59 2.88 22.04
N SER A 171 0.07 3.55 22.98
CA SER A 171 -0.32 3.58 24.41
C SER A 171 -0.61 2.17 24.96
N SER A 172 0.33 1.23 24.76
CA SER A 172 0.27 -0.18 25.18
C SER A 172 -0.82 -1.04 24.52
N LYS A 173 -1.60 -0.51 23.60
CA LYS A 173 -2.60 -1.24 22.81
C LYS A 173 -2.07 -1.51 21.41
N GLN A 174 -2.37 -2.70 20.86
CA GLN A 174 -1.98 -3.09 19.51
C GLN A 174 -3.15 -2.91 18.53
N TYR A 175 -2.86 -2.30 17.38
CA TYR A 175 -3.81 -2.05 16.28
C TYR A 175 -3.21 -2.57 14.99
N TYR A 176 -4.02 -3.09 14.10
CA TYR A 176 -3.57 -3.49 12.75
C TYR A 176 -4.08 -2.51 11.70
N PHE A 177 -3.18 -2.10 10.82
CA PHE A 177 -3.51 -1.26 9.66
C PHE A 177 -3.38 -2.09 8.39
N GLN A 178 -4.46 -2.15 7.63
CA GLN A 178 -4.61 -2.94 6.41
C GLN A 178 -3.73 -2.37 5.26
N THR A 179 -3.73 -3.04 4.11
CA THR A 179 -2.94 -2.64 2.92
C THR A 179 -3.32 -1.26 2.39
N ASP A 180 -4.58 -0.85 2.55
CA ASP A 180 -5.07 0.49 2.20
C ASP A 180 -4.79 1.54 3.29
N GLY A 181 -4.23 1.12 4.43
CA GLY A 181 -3.88 1.97 5.58
C GLY A 181 -5.00 2.16 6.59
N LYS A 182 -6.19 1.58 6.38
CA LYS A 182 -7.30 1.65 7.34
C LYS A 182 -7.05 0.74 8.53
N MET A 183 -7.47 1.17 9.71
CA MET A 183 -7.45 0.35 10.92
C MET A 183 -8.49 -0.78 10.81
N ALA A 184 -8.06 -2.00 11.01
CA ALA A 184 -8.97 -3.15 11.13
C ALA A 184 -9.81 -3.01 12.39
N LYS A 185 -11.12 -3.29 12.31
CA LYS A 185 -12.07 -3.21 13.42
C LYS A 185 -13.06 -4.38 13.35
N GLY A 186 -13.37 -4.98 14.51
CA GLY A 186 -14.39 -6.06 14.63
C GLY A 186 -14.09 -7.25 13.71
N THR A 187 -12.83 -7.62 13.50
CA THR A 187 -12.44 -8.64 12.53
C THR A 187 -11.21 -9.42 12.95
N TRP A 188 -10.94 -10.50 12.23
CA TRP A 188 -9.74 -11.30 12.38
C TRP A 188 -8.60 -10.75 11.49
N VAL A 189 -7.40 -10.69 12.06
CA VAL A 189 -6.14 -10.37 11.39
C VAL A 189 -5.17 -11.53 11.62
N GLY A 190 -5.11 -12.44 10.65
CA GLY A 190 -4.47 -13.74 10.86
C GLY A 190 -5.15 -14.49 12.00
N GLN A 191 -4.36 -14.93 13.00
CA GLN A 191 -4.87 -15.65 14.16
C GLN A 191 -5.41 -14.76 15.29
N TYR A 192 -5.34 -13.44 15.19
CA TYR A 192 -5.73 -12.50 16.25
C TYR A 192 -7.01 -11.75 15.92
N TYR A 193 -7.90 -11.61 16.91
CA TYR A 193 -9.11 -10.79 16.77
C TYR A 193 -8.85 -9.36 17.24
N VAL A 194 -9.33 -8.39 16.47
CA VAL A 194 -9.39 -6.97 16.88
C VAL A 194 -10.85 -6.59 17.13
N ASP A 195 -11.10 -5.90 18.24
CA ASP A 195 -12.44 -5.47 18.64
C ASP A 195 -13.02 -4.36 17.76
N ALA A 196 -14.23 -3.89 18.07
CA ALA A 196 -14.89 -2.80 17.35
C ALA A 196 -14.11 -1.48 17.40
N ASN A 197 -13.22 -1.29 18.40
CA ASN A 197 -12.34 -0.15 18.51
C ASN A 197 -11.00 -0.35 17.80
N GLY A 198 -10.79 -1.55 17.19
CA GLY A 198 -9.57 -1.95 16.50
C GLY A 198 -8.45 -2.42 17.43
N VAL A 199 -8.73 -2.62 18.73
CA VAL A 199 -7.73 -3.10 19.69
C VAL A 199 -7.60 -4.61 19.58
N LYS A 200 -6.35 -5.11 19.48
CA LYS A 200 -6.06 -6.53 19.56
C LYS A 200 -6.53 -7.10 20.88
N THR A 201 -7.33 -8.15 20.83
CA THR A 201 -7.83 -8.86 22.01
C THR A 201 -6.94 -10.07 22.34
N SER A 202 -7.24 -10.75 23.46
CA SER A 202 -6.65 -12.05 23.81
C SER A 202 -7.22 -13.22 22.99
N GLN A 203 -8.30 -13.01 22.22
CA GLN A 203 -8.87 -14.03 21.37
C GLN A 203 -7.91 -14.41 20.25
N THR A 204 -7.64 -15.71 20.13
CA THR A 204 -6.79 -16.26 19.06
C THR A 204 -7.51 -17.41 18.38
N LYS A 205 -7.31 -17.52 17.06
CA LYS A 205 -7.69 -18.73 16.31
C LYS A 205 -6.61 -19.80 16.48
N THR A 206 -7.02 -21.05 16.58
CA THR A 206 -6.12 -22.16 16.28
C THR A 206 -5.90 -22.20 14.77
N VAL A 207 -4.65 -22.12 14.32
CA VAL A 207 -4.26 -22.26 12.92
C VAL A 207 -3.06 -23.18 12.81
N GLY A 208 -2.93 -23.90 11.69
CA GLY A 208 -1.87 -24.88 11.48
C GLY A 208 -2.07 -26.16 12.27
N TRP A 209 -0.99 -26.90 12.50
CA TRP A 209 -1.00 -28.17 13.21
C TRP A 209 -1.27 -28.00 14.70
N LYS A 210 -2.14 -28.84 15.27
CA LYS A 210 -2.40 -28.93 16.71
C LYS A 210 -2.50 -30.39 17.13
N THR A 211 -1.82 -30.73 18.25
CA THR A 211 -1.98 -32.03 18.90
C THR A 211 -2.78 -31.86 20.18
N THR A 212 -3.81 -32.65 20.35
CA THR A 212 -4.65 -32.68 21.56
C THR A 212 -4.97 -34.13 21.88
N ASN A 213 -4.72 -34.56 23.12
CA ASN A 213 -4.95 -35.95 23.57
C ASN A 213 -4.29 -37.00 22.63
N GLY A 214 -3.06 -36.72 22.18
CA GLY A 214 -2.33 -37.60 21.25
C GLY A 214 -2.80 -37.61 19.81
N GLN A 215 -3.89 -36.92 19.47
CA GLN A 215 -4.43 -36.82 18.13
C GLN A 215 -3.97 -35.52 17.44
N LYS A 216 -3.61 -35.61 16.15
CA LYS A 216 -3.20 -34.45 15.33
C LYS A 216 -4.37 -33.93 14.51
N TYR A 217 -4.49 -32.62 14.48
CA TYR A 217 -5.47 -31.84 13.74
C TYR A 217 -4.75 -30.77 12.93
N TYR A 218 -5.39 -30.32 11.85
CA TYR A 218 -4.91 -29.17 11.10
C TYR A 218 -6.04 -28.15 10.93
N PHE A 219 -5.72 -26.88 11.17
CA PHE A 219 -6.65 -25.77 11.03
C PHE A 219 -6.16 -24.83 9.92
N ASP A 220 -7.02 -24.47 9.00
CA ASP A 220 -6.73 -23.55 7.91
C ASP A 220 -6.41 -22.12 8.43
N ALA A 221 -6.05 -21.21 7.53
CA ALA A 221 -5.77 -19.81 7.88
C ALA A 221 -6.98 -19.07 8.50
N ASN A 222 -8.19 -19.57 8.27
CA ASN A 222 -9.42 -19.04 8.86
C ASN A 222 -9.72 -19.67 10.23
N GLY A 223 -8.95 -20.67 10.66
CA GLY A 223 -9.18 -21.43 11.89
C GLY A 223 -10.23 -22.51 11.75
N ASN A 224 -10.60 -22.90 10.51
CA ASN A 224 -11.51 -24.02 10.29
C ASN A 224 -10.74 -25.34 10.38
N MET A 225 -11.30 -26.30 11.09
CA MET A 225 -10.74 -27.65 11.21
C MET A 225 -10.82 -28.35 9.85
N THR A 226 -9.70 -28.91 9.40
CA THR A 226 -9.59 -29.63 8.14
C THR A 226 -10.19 -31.04 8.29
N THR A 227 -10.97 -31.49 7.30
CA THR A 227 -11.52 -32.83 7.17
C THR A 227 -11.32 -33.34 5.74
N GLY A 228 -11.29 -34.67 5.54
CA GLY A 228 -11.05 -35.27 4.22
C GLY A 228 -9.59 -35.15 3.77
N PHE A 229 -9.37 -35.26 2.46
CA PHE A 229 -8.04 -35.07 1.87
C PHE A 229 -7.62 -33.62 1.88
N ALA A 230 -6.37 -33.35 2.28
CA ALA A 230 -5.77 -32.01 2.26
C ALA A 230 -4.30 -32.07 1.85
N THR A 231 -3.86 -31.10 1.06
CA THR A 231 -2.43 -30.91 0.74
C THR A 231 -1.87 -29.79 1.61
N ILE A 232 -0.87 -30.12 2.44
CA ILE A 232 -0.26 -29.19 3.38
C ILE A 232 1.25 -29.21 3.15
N SER A 233 1.82 -28.09 2.80
CA SER A 233 3.26 -27.95 2.49
C SER A 233 3.78 -29.00 1.47
N GLY A 234 2.96 -29.28 0.42
CA GLY A 234 3.30 -30.20 -0.65
C GLY A 234 3.00 -31.68 -0.37
N ASN A 235 2.69 -32.05 0.86
CA ASN A 235 2.34 -33.43 1.26
C ASN A 235 0.81 -33.58 1.38
N ARG A 236 0.29 -34.76 1.02
CA ARG A 236 -1.14 -35.08 1.09
C ARG A 236 -1.43 -35.84 2.39
N TYR A 237 -2.48 -35.44 3.08
CA TYR A 237 -2.96 -36.00 4.35
C TYR A 237 -4.45 -36.36 4.22
N PHE A 238 -4.94 -37.19 5.15
CA PHE A 238 -6.37 -37.41 5.31
C PHE A 238 -6.80 -37.24 6.75
N PHE A 239 -7.87 -36.49 6.94
CA PHE A 239 -8.50 -36.23 8.23
C PHE A 239 -9.92 -36.83 8.25
N ASN A 240 -10.28 -37.54 9.30
CA ASN A 240 -11.63 -38.08 9.43
C ASN A 240 -12.69 -36.96 9.63
N SER A 241 -13.96 -37.30 9.73
CA SER A 241 -15.06 -36.33 9.93
C SER A 241 -14.94 -35.53 11.23
N SER A 242 -14.23 -36.04 12.23
CA SER A 242 -13.91 -35.35 13.49
C SER A 242 -12.60 -34.52 13.40
N GLY A 243 -11.98 -34.41 12.22
CA GLY A 243 -10.73 -33.65 11.98
C GLY A 243 -9.46 -34.34 12.46
N VAL A 244 -9.52 -35.61 12.89
CA VAL A 244 -8.34 -36.35 13.34
C VAL A 244 -7.53 -36.82 12.12
N MET A 245 -6.24 -36.49 12.07
CA MET A 245 -5.31 -37.00 11.06
C MET A 245 -5.18 -38.52 11.15
N LEU A 246 -5.40 -39.21 10.05
CA LEU A 246 -5.25 -40.65 9.98
C LEU A 246 -3.82 -41.07 9.57
N THR A 247 -3.37 -42.23 10.10
CA THR A 247 -2.10 -42.86 9.78
C THR A 247 -2.29 -44.36 9.52
N GLY A 248 -1.30 -45.03 8.96
CA GLY A 248 -1.36 -46.45 8.63
C GLY A 248 -2.19 -46.75 7.39
N LEU A 249 -2.59 -48.01 7.23
CA LEU A 249 -3.45 -48.47 6.13
C LEU A 249 -4.90 -48.04 6.42
N GLN A 250 -5.50 -47.32 5.50
CA GLN A 250 -6.84 -46.77 5.61
C GLN A 250 -7.66 -47.13 4.35
N GLU A 251 -8.94 -47.47 4.54
CA GLU A 251 -9.88 -47.62 3.44
C GLU A 251 -10.85 -46.42 3.45
N ILE A 252 -10.82 -45.64 2.38
CA ILE A 252 -11.58 -44.42 2.23
C ILE A 252 -12.43 -44.53 0.97
N ALA A 253 -13.75 -44.55 1.14
CA ALA A 253 -14.70 -44.73 0.03
C ALA A 253 -14.39 -45.97 -0.82
N GLY A 254 -14.00 -47.11 -0.19
CA GLY A 254 -13.70 -48.37 -0.85
C GLY A 254 -12.32 -48.46 -1.51
N ILE A 255 -11.48 -47.44 -1.35
CA ILE A 255 -10.13 -47.38 -1.89
C ILE A 255 -9.11 -47.39 -0.74
N LYS A 256 -8.09 -48.25 -0.83
CA LYS A 256 -7.05 -48.35 0.19
C LYS A 256 -5.93 -47.37 -0.08
N TYR A 257 -5.51 -46.68 0.99
CA TYR A 257 -4.37 -45.73 1.04
C TYR A 257 -3.47 -46.07 2.23
N TYR A 258 -2.20 -45.67 2.16
CA TYR A 258 -1.33 -45.75 3.32
C TYR A 258 -0.80 -44.37 3.67
N PHE A 259 -0.86 -44.04 4.97
CA PHE A 259 -0.34 -42.80 5.54
C PHE A 259 0.77 -43.12 6.53
N TYR A 260 1.93 -42.49 6.36
CA TYR A 260 3.07 -42.67 7.26
C TYR A 260 2.70 -42.21 8.70
N PRO A 261 3.51 -42.52 9.72
CA PRO A 261 3.24 -42.06 11.10
C PRO A 261 3.15 -40.53 11.24
N GLU A 262 3.87 -39.80 10.37
CA GLU A 262 3.80 -38.33 10.28
C GLU A 262 2.48 -37.85 9.63
N GLY A 263 1.72 -38.75 9.01
CA GLY A 263 0.43 -38.53 8.38
C GLY A 263 0.46 -38.27 6.89
N ASN A 264 1.62 -38.09 6.26
CA ASN A 264 1.72 -37.89 4.84
C ASN A 264 1.43 -39.21 4.06
N MET A 265 0.68 -39.07 2.97
CA MET A 265 0.29 -40.20 2.12
C MET A 265 1.48 -40.80 1.38
N ALA A 266 1.58 -42.13 1.39
CA ALA A 266 2.55 -42.85 0.55
C ALA A 266 2.16 -42.75 -0.93
N VAL A 267 3.15 -42.59 -1.80
CA VAL A 267 2.97 -42.54 -3.26
C VAL A 267 4.14 -43.24 -3.95
N SER A 268 3.91 -43.93 -5.09
CA SER A 268 4.93 -44.58 -5.89
C SER A 268 5.91 -45.45 -5.10
N THR A 269 5.40 -46.28 -4.17
CA THR A 269 6.24 -47.04 -3.22
C THR A 269 5.62 -48.37 -2.85
N THR A 270 6.39 -49.19 -2.14
CA THR A 270 5.92 -50.45 -1.55
C THR A 270 5.97 -50.33 -0.03
N ILE A 271 4.89 -50.70 0.64
CA ILE A 271 4.74 -50.63 2.10
C ILE A 271 4.57 -52.04 2.64
N VAL A 272 5.17 -52.32 3.76
CA VAL A 272 4.96 -53.57 4.52
C VAL A 272 4.20 -53.29 5.79
N VAL A 273 3.08 -53.99 5.99
CA VAL A 273 2.28 -53.89 7.23
C VAL A 273 1.96 -55.31 7.69
N GLY A 274 2.57 -55.68 8.83
CA GLY A 274 2.50 -57.04 9.35
C GLY A 274 3.13 -58.06 8.38
N THR A 275 2.39 -59.07 7.95
CA THR A 275 2.84 -60.10 7.00
C THR A 275 2.47 -59.85 5.55
N LYS A 276 2.04 -58.63 5.27
CA LYS A 276 1.57 -58.22 3.91
C LYS A 276 2.40 -57.11 3.34
N GLN A 277 2.60 -57.17 2.05
CA GLN A 277 3.22 -56.12 1.23
C GLN A 277 2.14 -55.46 0.37
N TYR A 278 2.16 -54.14 0.30
CA TYR A 278 1.21 -53.33 -0.47
C TYR A 278 1.97 -52.48 -1.51
N THR A 279 1.55 -52.55 -2.75
CA THR A 279 2.07 -51.68 -3.80
C THR A 279 1.20 -50.43 -3.93
N VAL A 280 1.79 -49.26 -3.86
CA VAL A 280 1.13 -47.96 -3.91
C VAL A 280 1.55 -47.23 -5.17
N ASN A 281 0.56 -46.81 -6.00
CA ASN A 281 0.80 -46.09 -7.24
C ASN A 281 1.09 -44.58 -7.02
N GLU A 282 1.31 -43.84 -8.11
CA GLU A 282 1.57 -42.38 -8.07
C GLU A 282 0.43 -41.54 -7.49
N SER A 283 -0.80 -42.04 -7.55
CA SER A 283 -1.98 -41.40 -6.95
C SER A 283 -2.15 -41.73 -5.47
N GLY A 284 -1.27 -42.55 -4.89
CA GLY A 284 -1.32 -42.99 -3.51
C GLY A 284 -2.30 -44.18 -3.27
N ILE A 285 -2.85 -44.76 -4.32
CA ILE A 285 -3.79 -45.88 -4.24
C ILE A 285 -3.03 -47.19 -4.10
N VAL A 286 -3.43 -48.03 -3.16
CA VAL A 286 -2.94 -49.41 -3.05
C VAL A 286 -3.51 -50.23 -4.21
N THR A 287 -2.66 -50.70 -5.12
CA THR A 287 -3.03 -51.44 -6.32
C THR A 287 -2.82 -52.96 -6.19
N ALA A 288 -1.96 -53.38 -5.28
CA ALA A 288 -1.70 -54.81 -5.02
C ALA A 288 -1.48 -55.05 -3.50
N GLU A 289 -1.92 -56.19 -3.05
CA GLU A 289 -1.73 -56.72 -1.68
C GLU A 289 -1.25 -58.16 -1.80
N GLU A 290 -0.07 -58.45 -1.28
CA GLU A 290 0.57 -59.77 -1.37
C GLU A 290 0.99 -60.22 0.03
N ASN A 291 0.88 -61.51 0.30
CA ASN A 291 1.48 -62.08 1.46
C ASN A 291 3.02 -62.10 1.29
N LEU A 292 3.75 -61.64 2.31
CA LEU A 292 5.20 -61.80 2.32
C LEU A 292 5.55 -63.29 2.29
N LYS A 293 6.11 -63.73 1.15
CA LYS A 293 6.61 -65.08 1.04
C LYS A 293 7.90 -65.16 1.85
N ILE A 294 7.81 -65.62 3.09
CA ILE A 294 8.97 -66.02 3.87
C ILE A 294 9.35 -67.41 3.46
N ASN A 295 10.24 -67.55 2.47
CA ASN A 295 10.69 -68.84 1.99
C ASN A 295 11.61 -69.48 3.04
N GLY A 296 11.15 -70.64 3.66
CA GLY A 296 11.97 -71.54 4.47
C GLY A 296 12.08 -71.14 5.96
N ALA A 297 12.49 -72.06 6.81
CA ALA A 297 12.66 -71.88 8.22
C ALA A 297 13.51 -70.65 8.52
N THR A 298 12.87 -69.60 9.06
CA THR A 298 13.48 -68.29 9.35
C THR A 298 14.42 -68.41 10.54
N THR A 299 15.72 -68.44 10.32
CA THR A 299 16.70 -68.17 11.35
C THR A 299 16.68 -66.68 11.69
N GLY A 300 16.96 -66.29 12.95
CA GLY A 300 16.99 -64.90 13.36
C GLY A 300 17.78 -63.97 12.40
N ALA A 301 18.80 -64.48 11.72
CA ALA A 301 19.59 -63.76 10.71
C ALA A 301 18.76 -63.37 9.44
N GLN A 302 17.80 -64.18 9.05
CA GLN A 302 16.94 -63.90 7.91
C GLN A 302 15.91 -62.82 8.23
N ILE A 303 15.41 -62.79 9.47
CA ILE A 303 14.53 -61.73 10.00
C ILE A 303 15.31 -60.41 10.07
N VAL A 304 16.53 -60.42 10.52
CA VAL A 304 17.40 -59.22 10.59
C VAL A 304 17.74 -58.73 9.15
N ASN A 305 18.10 -59.59 8.23
CA ASN A 305 18.37 -59.20 6.83
C ASN A 305 17.14 -58.68 6.12
N PHE A 306 15.96 -59.22 6.42
CA PHE A 306 14.69 -58.68 5.94
C PHE A 306 14.42 -57.29 6.54
N ALA A 307 14.60 -57.11 7.86
CA ALA A 307 14.42 -55.82 8.55
C ALA A 307 15.42 -54.76 8.01
N LEU A 308 16.69 -55.13 7.80
CA LEU A 308 17.75 -54.26 7.28
C LEU A 308 17.46 -53.79 5.83
N LYS A 309 16.80 -54.59 5.03
CA LYS A 309 16.40 -54.20 3.66
C LYS A 309 15.39 -53.02 3.62
N TYR A 310 14.74 -52.79 4.76
CA TYR A 310 13.74 -51.75 4.94
C TYR A 310 14.12 -50.72 6.00
N VAL A 311 15.39 -50.68 6.41
CA VAL A 311 15.92 -49.63 7.26
C VAL A 311 15.78 -48.29 6.56
N GLY A 312 15.04 -47.38 7.18
CA GLY A 312 14.64 -46.08 6.58
C GLY A 312 13.15 -45.96 6.31
N ASN A 313 12.40 -47.06 6.29
CA ASN A 313 10.95 -46.98 6.30
C ASN A 313 10.46 -46.73 7.74
N PRO A 314 9.48 -45.83 7.94
CA PRO A 314 8.99 -45.53 9.30
C PRO A 314 8.33 -46.78 9.90
N TYR A 315 8.72 -47.10 11.11
CA TYR A 315 8.19 -48.22 11.89
C TYR A 315 6.76 -47.92 12.32
N VAL A 316 5.79 -48.73 11.89
CA VAL A 316 4.39 -48.60 12.32
C VAL A 316 4.18 -49.40 13.61
N TYR A 317 4.03 -48.67 14.72
CA TYR A 317 3.68 -49.25 16.00
C TYR A 317 2.22 -49.74 15.97
N GLY A 318 2.00 -51.04 16.01
CA GLY A 318 0.67 -51.61 16.00
C GLY A 318 0.58 -53.12 16.20
N GLY A 319 1.49 -53.66 16.97
CA GLY A 319 1.46 -55.07 17.33
C GLY A 319 2.73 -55.52 17.98
N THR A 320 2.67 -56.04 19.16
CA THR A 320 3.67 -56.75 19.96
C THR A 320 5.12 -56.35 19.74
N SER A 321 5.69 -55.67 20.72
CA SER A 321 7.08 -55.31 20.95
C SER A 321 8.03 -56.43 20.52
N LEU A 322 9.00 -56.15 19.64
CA LEU A 322 10.15 -57.00 19.38
C LEU A 322 11.18 -57.00 20.55
N THR A 323 10.81 -56.59 21.75
CA THR A 323 11.70 -56.49 22.90
C THR A 323 11.71 -57.71 23.79
N ASN A 324 11.02 -58.79 23.45
CA ASN A 324 11.07 -60.05 24.19
C ASN A 324 11.12 -61.21 23.20
N GLY A 325 12.30 -61.51 22.69
CA GLY A 325 12.64 -62.74 22.07
C GLY A 325 14.03 -63.17 22.50
#